data_781cc42e645628688a0356ff20013c72
#
_entry.id   781cc42e645628688a0356ff20013c72
#
_cell.length_a   1.000
_cell.length_b   1.000
_cell.length_c   1.000
_cell.angle_alpha   90.00
_cell.angle_beta   90.00
_cell.angle_gamma   90.00
#
_symmetry.space_group_name_H-M   'P 1'
#
loop_
_entity.id
_entity.type
_entity.pdbx_description
1 polymer ?
#
loop_
_entity_poly.entity_id
_entity_poly.type
_entity_poly.pdbx_seq_one_letter_code
_entity_poly.pdbx_strand_id
1 'polypeptide(L)'
;MKIAIVGYGKMGHMIENIAKKRGNNVVLTCDPYAEDATFKSSDSEAIAKAIKESGAEGIIEFTHPDSVENNIKALLPLGIPLVVGTTGWLSKLEKVTALTKETNSNLFYAANYSIGVNLFYKIVAEASKLISDFDEYDCAIWEAHHNTKADSPSGTALKIADYVLENMKSKTELVNGNFPCKPEKHQLQIGSTRVGSVPGTHTVYYDSVADTIELTHTARSREGFAL
;
A
#
# COMPACT_ATOMS: atom_id res chain seq x y z
N MET A 1 19.50 3.76 -14.65
CA MET A 1 18.41 4.73 -14.79
C MET A 1 18.62 5.88 -13.83
N LYS A 2 18.30 7.11 -14.24
CA LYS A 2 18.29 8.31 -13.38
C LYS A 2 16.90 8.47 -12.76
N ILE A 3 16.81 8.53 -11.43
CA ILE A 3 15.55 8.55 -10.70
C ILE A 3 15.44 9.85 -9.90
N ALA A 4 14.27 10.50 -9.95
CA ALA A 4 13.87 11.54 -9.02
C ALA A 4 12.89 10.96 -7.97
N ILE A 5 13.05 11.35 -6.71
CA ILE A 5 12.19 10.93 -5.61
C ILE A 5 11.48 12.17 -5.05
N VAL A 6 10.15 12.14 -5.03
CA VAL A 6 9.28 13.15 -4.45
C VAL A 6 8.65 12.61 -3.18
N GLY A 7 8.93 13.23 -2.04
CA GLY A 7 8.70 12.69 -0.70
C GLY A 7 9.94 11.96 -0.18
N TYR A 8 10.75 12.64 0.63
CA TYR A 8 12.04 12.13 1.11
C TYR A 8 12.03 11.86 2.62
N GLY A 9 10.89 11.32 3.11
CA GLY A 9 10.75 10.78 4.46
C GLY A 9 11.34 9.37 4.58
N LYS A 10 10.85 8.59 5.56
CA LYS A 10 11.33 7.21 5.83
C LYS A 10 11.29 6.29 4.59
N MET A 11 10.24 6.40 3.77
CA MET A 11 10.14 5.59 2.53
C MET A 11 11.05 6.14 1.44
N GLY A 12 11.16 7.45 1.28
CA GLY A 12 12.05 8.07 0.29
C GLY A 12 13.52 7.64 0.47
N HIS A 13 14.03 7.69 1.71
CA HIS A 13 15.36 7.19 2.05
C HIS A 13 15.55 5.70 1.73
N MET A 14 14.54 4.90 2.02
CA MET A 14 14.60 3.47 1.73
C MET A 14 14.60 3.19 0.23
N ILE A 15 13.77 3.91 -0.52
CA ILE A 15 13.72 3.83 -1.99
C ILE A 15 15.08 4.23 -2.59
N GLU A 16 15.69 5.32 -2.11
CA GLU A 16 17.02 5.73 -2.56
C GLU A 16 18.06 4.64 -2.31
N ASN A 17 18.10 4.08 -1.09
CA ASN A 17 19.03 3.01 -0.75
C ASN A 17 18.88 1.79 -1.66
N ILE A 18 17.64 1.36 -1.92
CA ILE A 18 17.35 0.24 -2.80
C ILE A 18 17.69 0.58 -4.25
N ALA A 19 17.34 1.78 -4.72
CA ALA A 19 17.66 2.23 -6.06
C ALA A 19 19.19 2.20 -6.31
N LYS A 20 19.99 2.70 -5.37
CA LYS A 20 21.45 2.66 -5.42
C LYS A 20 22.00 1.23 -5.41
N LYS A 21 21.50 0.35 -4.53
CA LYS A 21 21.88 -1.08 -4.50
C LYS A 21 21.59 -1.80 -5.82
N ARG A 22 20.57 -1.36 -6.55
CA ARG A 22 20.18 -1.89 -7.87
C ARG A 22 20.89 -1.20 -9.05
N GLY A 23 21.91 -0.37 -8.77
CA GLY A 23 22.69 0.32 -9.80
C GLY A 23 21.99 1.50 -10.46
N ASN A 24 20.92 2.01 -9.87
CA ASN A 24 20.27 3.25 -10.32
C ASN A 24 20.93 4.49 -9.68
N ASN A 25 20.83 5.61 -10.37
CA ASN A 25 21.34 6.90 -9.91
C ASN A 25 20.16 7.78 -9.46
N VAL A 26 20.07 8.10 -8.17
CA VAL A 26 19.10 9.08 -7.67
C VAL A 26 19.69 10.47 -7.89
N VAL A 27 19.14 11.20 -8.86
CA VAL A 27 19.63 12.51 -9.30
C VAL A 27 18.97 13.68 -8.58
N LEU A 28 17.80 13.47 -7.98
CA LEU A 28 17.06 14.49 -7.24
C LEU A 28 16.19 13.86 -6.16
N THR A 29 16.19 14.45 -4.97
CA THR A 29 15.26 14.13 -3.88
C THR A 29 14.53 15.41 -3.47
N CYS A 30 13.19 15.38 -3.44
CA CYS A 30 12.35 16.54 -3.13
C CYS A 30 11.54 16.31 -1.86
N ASP A 31 11.67 17.18 -0.88
CA ASP A 31 10.86 17.18 0.34
C ASP A 31 10.96 18.53 1.03
N PRO A 32 9.85 19.13 1.53
CA PRO A 32 9.91 20.41 2.21
C PRO A 32 10.54 20.35 3.62
N TYR A 33 10.55 19.17 4.25
CA TYR A 33 10.91 19.01 5.66
C TYR A 33 12.21 18.22 5.88
N ALA A 34 12.57 17.32 4.97
CA ALA A 34 13.78 16.52 5.09
C ALA A 34 15.02 17.41 4.93
N GLU A 35 15.89 17.41 5.96
CA GLU A 35 17.08 18.28 5.97
C GLU A 35 18.08 17.94 4.87
N ASP A 36 18.16 16.69 4.51
CA ASP A 36 19.07 16.10 3.53
C ASP A 36 18.46 15.93 2.13
N ALA A 37 17.21 16.38 1.91
CA ALA A 37 16.65 16.47 0.56
C ALA A 37 17.44 17.49 -0.28
N THR A 38 17.76 17.13 -1.52
CA THR A 38 18.53 17.99 -2.43
C THR A 38 17.72 19.19 -2.94
N PHE A 39 16.40 19.10 -2.94
CA PHE A 39 15.47 20.17 -3.31
C PHE A 39 14.37 20.31 -2.26
N LYS A 40 14.35 21.44 -1.56
CA LYS A 40 13.36 21.71 -0.51
C LYS A 40 12.23 22.56 -1.03
N SER A 41 11.09 21.94 -1.32
CA SER A 41 9.87 22.62 -1.78
C SER A 41 8.62 21.81 -1.50
N SER A 42 7.52 22.50 -1.24
CA SER A 42 6.15 21.97 -1.24
C SER A 42 5.37 22.40 -2.49
N ASP A 43 5.96 23.22 -3.36
CA ASP A 43 5.37 23.69 -4.60
C ASP A 43 5.58 22.66 -5.70
N SER A 44 4.49 22.04 -6.16
CA SER A 44 4.51 20.97 -7.15
C SER A 44 5.05 21.43 -8.51
N GLU A 45 4.83 22.68 -8.91
CA GLU A 45 5.36 23.26 -10.16
C GLU A 45 6.87 23.49 -10.07
N ALA A 46 7.35 23.99 -8.94
CA ALA A 46 8.80 24.12 -8.69
C ALA A 46 9.49 22.76 -8.67
N ILE A 47 8.85 21.74 -8.07
CA ILE A 47 9.34 20.35 -8.08
C ILE A 47 9.41 19.82 -9.52
N ALA A 48 8.35 20.00 -10.31
CA ALA A 48 8.31 19.55 -11.70
C ALA A 48 9.43 20.19 -12.54
N LYS A 49 9.68 21.49 -12.37
CA LYS A 49 10.77 22.20 -13.03
C LYS A 49 12.15 21.61 -12.63
N ALA A 50 12.39 21.42 -11.33
CA ALA A 50 13.64 20.84 -10.84
C ALA A 50 13.87 19.41 -11.37
N ILE A 51 12.81 18.58 -11.46
CA ILE A 51 12.89 17.24 -12.03
C ILE A 51 13.25 17.29 -13.51
N LYS A 52 12.64 18.17 -14.29
CA LYS A 52 12.96 18.35 -15.70
C LYS A 52 14.43 18.74 -15.90
N GLU A 53 14.95 19.64 -15.07
CA GLU A 53 16.35 20.11 -15.12
C GLU A 53 17.34 19.05 -14.66
N SER A 54 16.94 18.12 -13.77
CA SER A 54 17.78 17.04 -13.25
C SER A 54 18.12 15.95 -14.29
N GLY A 55 17.37 15.88 -15.38
CA GLY A 55 17.49 14.84 -16.39
C GLY A 55 17.05 13.45 -15.89
N ALA A 56 16.11 13.40 -14.94
CA ALA A 56 15.52 12.17 -14.45
C ALA A 56 14.80 11.41 -15.58
N GLU A 57 14.92 10.09 -15.58
CA GLU A 57 14.30 9.13 -16.52
C GLU A 57 13.10 8.42 -15.92
N GLY A 58 12.88 8.55 -14.61
CA GLY A 58 11.76 8.04 -13.86
C GLY A 58 11.53 8.83 -12.58
N ILE A 59 10.26 8.92 -12.15
CA ILE A 59 9.85 9.66 -10.96
C ILE A 59 9.16 8.68 -10.00
N ILE A 60 9.54 8.72 -8.72
CA ILE A 60 8.89 7.97 -7.65
C ILE A 60 8.30 8.98 -6.65
N GLU A 61 6.99 8.96 -6.49
CA GLU A 61 6.21 9.84 -5.63
C GLU A 61 5.72 9.09 -4.38
N PHE A 62 6.18 9.52 -3.18
CA PHE A 62 5.82 8.94 -1.89
C PHE A 62 5.69 10.07 -0.84
N THR A 63 4.68 10.93 -1.01
CA THR A 63 4.45 12.09 -0.14
C THR A 63 3.30 11.86 0.83
N HIS A 64 2.31 12.73 0.81
CA HIS A 64 1.14 12.73 1.68
C HIS A 64 -0.15 12.80 0.85
N PRO A 65 -1.29 12.24 1.33
CA PRO A 65 -2.58 12.31 0.64
C PRO A 65 -3.01 13.71 0.19
N ASP A 66 -2.66 14.73 0.96
CA ASP A 66 -3.02 16.12 0.64
C ASP A 66 -2.15 16.74 -0.48
N SER A 67 -0.97 16.18 -0.75
CA SER A 67 -0.02 16.73 -1.73
C SER A 67 -0.03 15.97 -3.05
N VAL A 68 -0.32 14.69 -3.03
CA VAL A 68 -0.13 13.77 -4.16
C VAL A 68 -0.92 14.17 -5.40
N GLU A 69 -2.15 14.69 -5.25
CA GLU A 69 -2.97 15.11 -6.41
C GLU A 69 -2.29 16.25 -7.18
N ASN A 70 -1.77 17.25 -6.47
CA ASN A 70 -1.07 18.38 -7.08
C ASN A 70 0.27 17.93 -7.69
N ASN A 71 1.00 17.05 -6.99
CA ASN A 71 2.22 16.48 -7.53
C ASN A 71 1.96 15.72 -8.84
N ILE A 72 0.97 14.84 -8.88
CA ILE A 72 0.60 14.10 -10.10
C ILE A 72 0.29 15.06 -11.25
N LYS A 73 -0.52 16.11 -10.99
CA LYS A 73 -0.90 17.10 -12.01
C LYS A 73 0.30 17.84 -12.60
N ALA A 74 1.28 18.22 -11.77
CA ALA A 74 2.47 18.91 -12.21
C ALA A 74 3.48 17.98 -12.90
N LEU A 75 3.55 16.71 -12.48
CA LEU A 75 4.56 15.77 -12.95
C LEU A 75 4.18 15.05 -14.24
N LEU A 76 2.91 14.71 -14.46
CA LEU A 76 2.45 14.02 -15.68
C LEU A 76 2.83 14.75 -16.98
N PRO A 77 2.68 16.08 -17.09
CA PRO A 77 3.04 16.82 -18.32
C PRO A 77 4.53 16.73 -18.70
N LEU A 78 5.41 16.28 -17.80
CA LEU A 78 6.83 16.07 -18.10
C LEU A 78 7.06 14.91 -19.06
N GLY A 79 6.10 13.98 -19.23
CA GLY A 79 6.25 12.79 -20.06
C GLY A 79 7.23 11.75 -19.49
N ILE A 80 7.70 11.94 -18.25
CA ILE A 80 8.59 11.01 -17.54
C ILE A 80 7.72 9.97 -16.82
N PRO A 81 8.01 8.65 -16.91
CA PRO A 81 7.26 7.63 -16.17
C PRO A 81 7.16 7.94 -14.67
N LEU A 82 5.94 7.94 -14.15
CA LEU A 82 5.62 8.30 -12.77
C LEU A 82 5.09 7.08 -12.02
N VAL A 83 5.75 6.73 -10.91
CA VAL A 83 5.32 5.71 -9.96
C VAL A 83 4.81 6.40 -8.70
N VAL A 84 3.56 6.15 -8.32
CA VAL A 84 2.90 6.77 -7.16
C VAL A 84 2.62 5.73 -6.08
N GLY A 85 3.28 5.89 -4.93
CA GLY A 85 3.07 5.05 -3.76
C GLY A 85 2.27 5.73 -2.64
N THR A 86 2.06 7.03 -2.72
CA THR A 86 1.16 7.72 -1.80
C THR A 86 -0.25 7.17 -1.93
N THR A 87 -0.91 6.93 -0.81
CA THR A 87 -2.30 6.42 -0.73
C THR A 87 -3.29 7.56 -0.46
N GLY A 88 -4.60 7.26 -0.46
CA GLY A 88 -5.65 8.22 -0.08
C GLY A 88 -6.14 9.15 -1.19
N TRP A 89 -5.70 8.97 -2.45
CA TRP A 89 -6.10 9.82 -3.58
C TRP A 89 -7.02 9.13 -4.62
N LEU A 90 -7.33 7.86 -4.43
CA LEU A 90 -8.08 7.06 -5.43
C LEU A 90 -9.48 7.60 -5.76
N SER A 91 -10.08 8.43 -4.90
CA SER A 91 -11.30 9.17 -5.21
C SER A 91 -11.13 10.14 -6.40
N LYS A 92 -9.88 10.44 -6.79
CA LYS A 92 -9.53 11.31 -7.93
C LYS A 92 -9.05 10.51 -9.16
N LEU A 93 -9.13 9.17 -9.12
CA LEU A 93 -8.56 8.28 -10.14
C LEU A 93 -9.06 8.59 -11.55
N GLU A 94 -10.35 8.90 -11.72
CA GLU A 94 -10.92 9.25 -13.02
C GLU A 94 -10.25 10.49 -13.61
N LYS A 95 -10.06 11.53 -12.81
CA LYS A 95 -9.42 12.78 -13.24
C LYS A 95 -7.96 12.56 -13.61
N VAL A 96 -7.24 11.78 -12.79
CA VAL A 96 -5.83 11.41 -13.04
C VAL A 96 -5.71 10.57 -14.30
N THR A 97 -6.62 9.62 -14.51
CA THR A 97 -6.67 8.79 -15.73
C THR A 97 -6.90 9.64 -16.99
N ALA A 98 -7.82 10.61 -16.92
CA ALA A 98 -8.06 11.54 -18.03
C ALA A 98 -6.81 12.38 -18.36
N LEU A 99 -6.17 12.95 -17.33
CA LEU A 99 -4.95 13.74 -17.49
C LEU A 99 -3.78 12.89 -18.04
N THR A 100 -3.64 11.64 -17.57
CA THR A 100 -2.60 10.72 -18.07
C THR A 100 -2.76 10.46 -19.58
N LYS A 101 -4.00 10.32 -20.05
CA LYS A 101 -4.31 10.17 -21.47
C LYS A 101 -4.05 11.45 -22.26
N GLU A 102 -4.50 12.60 -21.74
CA GLU A 102 -4.33 13.92 -22.36
C GLU A 102 -2.84 14.26 -22.54
N THR A 103 -2.03 13.99 -21.53
CA THR A 103 -0.57 14.26 -21.55
C THR A 103 0.24 13.17 -22.24
N ASN A 104 -0.39 12.10 -22.70
CA ASN A 104 0.25 10.90 -23.26
C ASN A 104 1.39 10.37 -22.36
N SER A 105 1.15 10.37 -21.04
CA SER A 105 2.12 10.02 -20.01
C SER A 105 1.90 8.61 -19.48
N ASN A 106 2.87 8.11 -18.71
CA ASN A 106 2.78 6.80 -18.06
C ASN A 106 2.72 6.99 -16.54
N LEU A 107 1.64 6.51 -15.91
CA LEU A 107 1.48 6.48 -14.47
C LEU A 107 1.24 5.05 -14.00
N PHE A 108 2.02 4.62 -13.02
CA PHE A 108 1.81 3.37 -12.29
C PHE A 108 1.54 3.66 -10.82
N TYR A 109 0.51 3.07 -10.26
CA TYR A 109 0.19 3.20 -8.84
C TYR A 109 -0.24 1.86 -8.24
N ALA A 110 0.00 1.70 -6.94
CA ALA A 110 -0.48 0.56 -6.18
C ALA A 110 -0.78 0.99 -4.74
N ALA A 111 -1.81 0.40 -4.13
CA ALA A 111 -2.12 0.60 -2.71
C ALA A 111 -1.04 -0.04 -1.81
N ASN A 112 -0.31 -1.04 -2.34
CA ASN A 112 0.76 -1.72 -1.64
C ASN A 112 1.78 -2.26 -2.66
N TYR A 113 3.04 -1.91 -2.49
CA TYR A 113 4.14 -2.33 -3.36
C TYR A 113 4.86 -3.61 -2.89
N SER A 114 4.53 -4.12 -1.70
CA SER A 114 5.14 -5.36 -1.22
C SER A 114 4.71 -6.56 -2.07
N ILE A 115 5.66 -7.21 -2.71
CA ILE A 115 5.43 -8.44 -3.47
C ILE A 115 4.83 -9.51 -2.55
N GLY A 116 5.35 -9.66 -1.32
CA GLY A 116 4.85 -10.63 -0.35
C GLY A 116 3.38 -10.40 0.01
N VAL A 117 2.98 -9.14 0.25
CA VAL A 117 1.58 -8.79 0.54
C VAL A 117 0.68 -9.07 -0.67
N ASN A 118 1.12 -8.73 -1.88
CA ASN A 118 0.32 -8.99 -3.10
C ASN A 118 0.18 -10.48 -3.40
N LEU A 119 1.22 -11.28 -3.13
CA LEU A 119 1.12 -12.74 -3.21
C LEU A 119 0.18 -13.28 -2.14
N PHE A 120 0.27 -12.75 -0.92
CA PHE A 120 -0.60 -13.15 0.18
C PHE A 120 -2.07 -12.88 -0.11
N TYR A 121 -2.42 -11.74 -0.71
CA TYR A 121 -3.78 -11.45 -1.19
C TYR A 121 -4.30 -12.54 -2.14
N LYS A 122 -3.49 -12.97 -3.11
CA LYS A 122 -3.88 -14.02 -4.06
C LYS A 122 -4.05 -15.39 -3.40
N ILE A 123 -3.16 -15.72 -2.45
CA ILE A 123 -3.24 -16.97 -1.68
C ILE A 123 -4.54 -16.99 -0.86
N VAL A 124 -4.86 -15.89 -0.16
CA VAL A 124 -6.10 -15.77 0.63
C VAL A 124 -7.33 -15.86 -0.26
N ALA A 125 -7.35 -15.18 -1.41
CA ALA A 125 -8.48 -15.25 -2.35
C ALA A 125 -8.73 -16.68 -2.81
N GLU A 126 -7.69 -17.42 -3.20
CA GLU A 126 -7.82 -18.78 -3.67
C GLU A 126 -8.19 -19.74 -2.53
N ALA A 127 -7.60 -19.59 -1.34
CA ALA A 127 -7.95 -20.38 -0.16
C ALA A 127 -9.42 -20.16 0.23
N SER A 128 -9.87 -18.90 0.30
CA SER A 128 -11.27 -18.55 0.60
C SER A 128 -12.24 -19.19 -0.40
N LYS A 129 -11.90 -19.20 -1.67
CA LYS A 129 -12.69 -19.82 -2.73
C LYS A 129 -12.78 -21.34 -2.58
N LEU A 130 -11.64 -22.01 -2.32
CA LEU A 130 -11.61 -23.46 -2.11
C LEU A 130 -12.41 -23.87 -0.87
N ILE A 131 -12.26 -23.14 0.23
CA ILE A 131 -12.92 -23.43 1.51
C ILE A 131 -14.40 -23.08 1.47
N SER A 132 -14.83 -22.14 0.62
CA SER A 132 -16.22 -21.69 0.49
C SER A 132 -17.23 -22.80 0.16
N ASP A 133 -16.78 -23.92 -0.34
CA ASP A 133 -17.65 -25.06 -0.66
C ASP A 133 -17.84 -26.02 0.54
N PHE A 134 -17.20 -25.72 1.69
CA PHE A 134 -17.26 -26.51 2.92
C PHE A 134 -17.88 -25.70 4.05
N ASP A 135 -19.16 -25.94 4.32
CA ASP A 135 -19.94 -25.17 5.31
C ASP A 135 -19.47 -25.32 6.76
N GLU A 136 -18.63 -26.30 7.05
CA GLU A 136 -18.05 -26.55 8.37
C GLU A 136 -17.01 -25.52 8.77
N TYR A 137 -16.40 -24.81 7.81
CA TYR A 137 -15.36 -23.81 8.09
C TYR A 137 -15.96 -22.43 8.35
N ASP A 138 -15.44 -21.82 9.40
CA ASP A 138 -15.60 -20.41 9.71
C ASP A 138 -14.32 -19.62 9.36
N CYS A 139 -14.37 -18.29 9.28
CA CYS A 139 -13.23 -17.46 8.93
C CYS A 139 -13.14 -16.22 9.80
N ALA A 140 -11.92 -15.88 10.22
CA ALA A 140 -11.60 -14.63 10.90
C ALA A 140 -10.22 -14.11 10.47
N ILE A 141 -9.99 -12.81 10.65
CA ILE A 141 -8.73 -12.14 10.35
C ILE A 141 -8.16 -11.52 11.62
N TRP A 142 -6.86 -11.61 11.79
CA TRP A 142 -6.13 -10.90 12.84
C TRP A 142 -4.94 -10.15 12.24
N GLU A 143 -4.65 -8.95 12.79
CA GLU A 143 -3.48 -8.18 12.40
C GLU A 143 -2.76 -7.54 13.59
N ALA A 144 -1.44 -7.40 13.50
CA ALA A 144 -0.64 -6.67 14.47
C ALA A 144 0.29 -5.68 13.80
N HIS A 145 0.38 -4.47 14.38
CA HIS A 145 1.31 -3.42 13.96
C HIS A 145 1.91 -2.70 15.15
N HIS A 146 2.92 -1.85 14.87
CA HIS A 146 3.59 -1.02 15.86
C HIS A 146 2.64 0.01 16.50
N ASN A 147 2.98 0.47 17.72
CA ASN A 147 2.18 1.39 18.50
C ASN A 147 1.88 2.75 17.84
N THR A 148 2.73 3.18 16.90
CA THR A 148 2.58 4.47 16.20
C THR A 148 1.72 4.40 14.93
N LYS A 149 1.09 3.24 14.63
CA LYS A 149 0.16 3.11 13.52
C LYS A 149 -1.23 3.60 13.93
N ALA A 150 -1.69 4.67 13.27
CA ALA A 150 -2.93 5.36 13.63
C ALA A 150 -4.20 4.64 13.15
N ASP A 151 -4.17 4.09 11.93
CA ASP A 151 -5.33 3.38 11.36
C ASP A 151 -5.48 1.98 11.97
N SER A 152 -6.72 1.61 12.28
CA SER A 152 -7.10 0.29 12.80
C SER A 152 -8.54 -0.04 12.35
N PRO A 153 -8.78 -1.13 11.61
CA PRO A 153 -7.79 -2.04 11.02
C PRO A 153 -6.87 -1.38 9.99
N SER A 154 -5.73 -2.04 9.68
CA SER A 154 -4.84 -1.58 8.62
C SER A 154 -5.49 -1.71 7.24
N GLY A 155 -5.06 -0.87 6.27
CA GLY A 155 -5.52 -0.98 4.89
C GLY A 155 -5.24 -2.37 4.28
N THR A 156 -4.16 -3.04 4.68
CA THR A 156 -3.87 -4.42 4.28
C THR A 156 -4.89 -5.41 4.83
N ALA A 157 -5.27 -5.28 6.11
CA ALA A 157 -6.29 -6.15 6.72
C ALA A 157 -7.66 -5.96 6.08
N LEU A 158 -8.05 -4.71 5.79
CA LEU A 158 -9.29 -4.41 5.07
C LEU A 158 -9.28 -5.02 3.66
N LYS A 159 -8.16 -4.94 2.94
CA LYS A 159 -8.06 -5.55 1.61
C LYS A 159 -8.09 -7.09 1.66
N ILE A 160 -7.52 -7.70 2.69
CA ILE A 160 -7.66 -9.15 2.93
C ILE A 160 -9.14 -9.51 3.15
N ALA A 161 -9.86 -8.71 3.96
CA ALA A 161 -11.28 -8.93 4.19
C ALA A 161 -12.12 -8.82 2.91
N ASP A 162 -11.82 -7.86 2.02
CA ASP A 162 -12.47 -7.78 0.71
C ASP A 162 -12.33 -9.11 -0.05
N TYR A 163 -11.11 -9.67 -0.11
CA TYR A 163 -10.89 -10.94 -0.80
C TYR A 163 -11.62 -12.12 -0.16
N VAL A 164 -11.71 -12.17 1.17
CA VAL A 164 -12.51 -13.20 1.86
C VAL A 164 -13.99 -13.04 1.53
N LEU A 165 -14.54 -11.82 1.66
CA LEU A 165 -15.96 -11.53 1.38
C LEU A 165 -16.34 -11.78 -0.09
N GLU A 166 -15.43 -11.50 -1.03
CA GLU A 166 -15.64 -11.76 -2.46
C GLU A 166 -15.64 -13.26 -2.81
N ASN A 167 -14.92 -14.09 -2.04
CA ASN A 167 -14.67 -15.50 -2.41
C ASN A 167 -15.28 -16.53 -1.45
N MET A 168 -15.73 -16.16 -0.25
CA MET A 168 -16.34 -17.05 0.74
C MET A 168 -17.83 -16.74 0.90
N LYS A 169 -18.71 -17.56 0.32
CA LYS A 169 -20.17 -17.36 0.26
C LYS A 169 -20.82 -17.19 1.63
N SER A 170 -20.28 -17.84 2.67
CA SER A 170 -20.79 -17.76 4.04
C SER A 170 -20.48 -16.43 4.73
N LYS A 171 -19.56 -15.58 4.21
CA LYS A 171 -19.16 -14.29 4.78
C LYS A 171 -19.70 -13.12 3.94
N THR A 172 -20.55 -12.28 4.54
CA THR A 172 -21.22 -11.18 3.83
C THR A 172 -21.16 -9.84 4.58
N GLU A 173 -20.71 -9.84 5.83
CA GLU A 173 -20.62 -8.65 6.66
C GLU A 173 -19.26 -8.55 7.33
N LEU A 174 -18.62 -7.38 7.26
CA LEU A 174 -17.36 -7.11 7.94
C LEU A 174 -17.61 -6.50 9.32
N VAL A 175 -17.01 -7.09 10.36
CA VAL A 175 -17.03 -6.58 11.74
C VAL A 175 -15.60 -6.23 12.18
N ASN A 176 -15.40 -4.96 12.53
CA ASN A 176 -14.11 -4.47 13.00
C ASN A 176 -14.06 -4.46 14.54
N GLY A 177 -13.07 -5.14 15.10
CA GLY A 177 -12.85 -5.20 16.54
C GLY A 177 -13.63 -6.32 17.24
N ASN A 178 -14.13 -6.05 18.44
CA ASN A 178 -14.76 -7.05 19.27
C ASN A 178 -16.27 -7.17 18.99
N PHE A 179 -16.78 -8.39 19.05
CA PHE A 179 -18.22 -8.62 19.05
C PHE A 179 -18.82 -8.22 20.41
N PRO A 180 -19.93 -7.46 20.43
CA PRO A 180 -20.67 -7.17 21.67
C PRO A 180 -21.50 -8.37 22.15
N CYS A 181 -21.69 -9.38 21.30
CA CYS A 181 -22.48 -10.60 21.55
C CYS A 181 -21.88 -11.77 20.79
N LYS A 182 -22.52 -12.93 20.81
CA LYS A 182 -22.11 -14.08 20.00
C LYS A 182 -22.13 -13.71 18.51
N PRO A 183 -21.03 -13.99 17.76
CA PRO A 183 -20.99 -13.70 16.33
C PRO A 183 -21.96 -14.59 15.53
N GLU A 184 -22.47 -14.02 14.44
CA GLU A 184 -23.26 -14.76 13.48
C GLU A 184 -22.33 -15.34 12.38
N LYS A 185 -22.72 -16.48 11.78
CA LYS A 185 -21.88 -17.19 10.79
C LYS A 185 -21.48 -16.33 9.58
N HIS A 186 -22.35 -15.39 9.19
CA HIS A 186 -22.09 -14.52 8.03
C HIS A 186 -21.15 -13.36 8.30
N GLN A 187 -20.78 -13.14 9.56
CA GLN A 187 -19.88 -12.03 9.96
C GLN A 187 -18.42 -12.44 9.88
N LEU A 188 -17.63 -11.61 9.22
CA LEU A 188 -16.18 -11.73 9.14
C LEU A 188 -15.53 -10.74 10.11
N GLN A 189 -14.84 -11.23 11.12
CA GLN A 189 -14.16 -10.37 12.10
C GLN A 189 -12.74 -10.00 11.66
N ILE A 190 -12.34 -8.73 11.91
CA ILE A 190 -10.92 -8.33 11.97
C ILE A 190 -10.59 -7.95 13.42
N GLY A 191 -9.71 -8.72 14.05
CA GLY A 191 -9.03 -8.36 15.28
C GLY A 191 -7.75 -7.58 15.00
N SER A 192 -7.54 -6.44 15.69
CA SER A 192 -6.36 -5.58 15.51
C SER A 192 -5.60 -5.42 16.81
N THR A 193 -4.27 -5.60 16.76
CA THR A 193 -3.37 -5.39 17.88
C THR A 193 -2.34 -4.31 17.55
N ARG A 194 -2.03 -3.44 18.52
CA ARG A 194 -0.94 -2.45 18.44
C ARG A 194 0.07 -2.74 19.53
N VAL A 195 1.30 -3.13 19.14
CA VAL A 195 2.33 -3.58 20.07
C VAL A 195 3.74 -3.31 19.56
N GLY A 196 4.56 -2.68 20.39
CA GLY A 196 5.99 -2.48 20.14
C GLY A 196 6.30 -1.85 18.79
N SER A 197 7.17 -2.54 18.02
CA SER A 197 7.67 -2.09 16.71
C SER A 197 7.34 -3.05 15.58
N VAL A 198 6.30 -3.88 15.71
CA VAL A 198 5.89 -4.87 14.70
C VAL A 198 5.64 -4.17 13.36
N PRO A 199 6.36 -4.53 12.28
CA PRO A 199 6.20 -3.87 10.98
C PRO A 199 4.84 -4.14 10.34
N GLY A 200 4.26 -5.31 10.60
CA GLY A 200 2.96 -5.77 10.14
C GLY A 200 2.90 -7.28 10.05
N THR A 201 1.96 -7.88 10.76
CA THR A 201 1.60 -9.31 10.66
C THR A 201 0.11 -9.40 10.38
N HIS A 202 -0.28 -10.27 9.46
CA HIS A 202 -1.66 -10.53 9.09
C HIS A 202 -1.86 -12.03 9.04
N THR A 203 -2.87 -12.53 9.76
CA THR A 203 -3.26 -13.93 9.76
C THR A 203 -4.72 -14.07 9.38
N VAL A 204 -5.01 -15.01 8.50
CA VAL A 204 -6.37 -15.46 8.17
C VAL A 204 -6.53 -16.86 8.73
N TYR A 205 -7.53 -17.04 9.57
CA TYR A 205 -7.94 -18.31 10.15
C TYR A 205 -9.12 -18.87 9.38
N TYR A 206 -9.04 -20.13 9.02
CA TYR A 206 -10.18 -20.93 8.58
C TYR A 206 -10.30 -22.11 9.56
N ASP A 207 -11.36 -22.15 10.33
CA ASP A 207 -11.50 -23.05 11.47
C ASP A 207 -12.74 -23.92 11.34
N SER A 208 -12.60 -25.20 11.65
CA SER A 208 -13.67 -26.18 11.74
C SER A 208 -13.59 -26.93 13.06
N VAL A 209 -14.56 -27.82 13.34
CA VAL A 209 -14.49 -28.70 14.51
C VAL A 209 -13.33 -29.68 14.43
N ALA A 210 -12.84 -29.98 13.23
CA ALA A 210 -11.80 -30.99 13.00
C ALA A 210 -10.38 -30.39 13.02
N ASP A 211 -10.20 -29.20 12.45
CA ASP A 211 -8.88 -28.58 12.26
C ASP A 211 -8.97 -27.08 12.00
N THR A 212 -7.81 -26.43 12.04
CA THR A 212 -7.64 -25.02 11.71
C THR A 212 -6.58 -24.89 10.60
N ILE A 213 -6.88 -24.11 9.56
CA ILE A 213 -5.92 -23.69 8.55
C ILE A 213 -5.56 -22.23 8.82
N GLU A 214 -4.27 -21.95 9.00
CA GLU A 214 -3.75 -20.60 9.22
C GLU A 214 -2.90 -20.14 8.03
N LEU A 215 -3.24 -19.00 7.47
CA LEU A 215 -2.40 -18.30 6.49
C LEU A 215 -1.83 -17.05 7.13
N THR A 216 -0.51 -16.97 7.25
CA THR A 216 0.16 -15.84 7.91
C THR A 216 1.21 -15.20 7.01
N HIS A 217 1.13 -13.87 6.90
CA HIS A 217 2.17 -13.03 6.33
C HIS A 217 2.75 -12.11 7.41
N THR A 218 4.06 -12.15 7.59
CA THR A 218 4.79 -11.27 8.51
C THR A 218 5.83 -10.46 7.72
N ALA A 219 5.68 -9.14 7.71
CA ALA A 219 6.69 -8.24 7.20
C ALA A 219 7.87 -8.18 8.18
N ARG A 220 9.10 -8.29 7.70
CA ARG A 220 10.32 -8.15 8.53
C ARG A 220 10.80 -6.71 8.60
N SER A 221 10.54 -5.95 7.56
CA SER A 221 10.88 -4.52 7.44
C SER A 221 9.99 -3.85 6.40
N ARG A 222 10.16 -2.53 6.22
CA ARG A 222 9.53 -1.78 5.15
C ARG A 222 10.24 -1.90 3.80
N GLU A 223 11.37 -2.59 3.71
CA GLU A 223 12.12 -2.77 2.45
C GLU A 223 11.27 -3.41 1.35
N GLY A 224 10.35 -4.32 1.72
CA GLY A 224 9.43 -4.93 0.77
C GLY A 224 8.58 -3.96 -0.05
N PHE A 225 8.40 -2.72 0.42
CA PHE A 225 7.68 -1.68 -0.32
C PHE A 225 8.58 -0.90 -1.29
N ALA A 226 9.90 -0.98 -1.12
CA ALA A 226 10.89 -0.25 -1.91
C ALA A 226 11.63 -1.12 -2.94
N LEU A 227 11.46 -2.44 -2.87
CA LEU A 227 12.04 -3.42 -3.79
C LEU A 227 11.34 -3.41 -5.15
#